data_1aba172ce2dc37f47a6cd3c237005de2
#
_entry.id   1aba172ce2dc37f47a6cd3c237005de2
#
_cell.length_a   1.000
_cell.length_b   1.000
_cell.length_c   1.000
_cell.angle_alpha   90.00
_cell.angle_beta   90.00
_cell.angle_gamma   90.00
#
_symmetry.space_group_name_H-M   'P 1'
#
loop_
_entity.id
_entity.type
_entity.pdbx_description
1 polymer ?
#
loop_
_entity_poly.entity_id
_entity_poly.type
_entity_poly.pdbx_seq_one_letter_code
_entity_poly.pdbx_strand_id
1 'polypeptide(L)'
;MLLAKGGLHDGDYRFKEIIGSSQRAACLASGECDAVPLSQPEDVVFARKGFVKLGDSLEVVPNLQFNVIAARRSWAATHANAMVALARAFGATFRFLRDPAHRNEVVRAIVETTGADATAARAILALYYEPDRGVMPKQGEMNMSGVAAVVALLGTAGRIPPPLPPAERFVDLRYLHEAGLQ
;
A
#
# COMPACT_ATOMS: atom_id res chain seq x y z
N MET A 1 3.08 1.51 -17.04
CA MET A 1 1.73 0.86 -17.07
C MET A 1 0.61 1.91 -17.18
N LEU A 2 0.34 2.78 -16.20
CA LEU A 2 -0.71 3.82 -16.32
C LEU A 2 -0.48 4.75 -17.51
N LEU A 3 0.73 5.27 -17.69
CA LEU A 3 1.09 6.11 -18.82
C LEU A 3 0.89 5.40 -20.16
N ALA A 4 1.32 4.12 -20.25
CA ALA A 4 1.10 3.31 -21.45
C ALA A 4 -0.39 3.06 -21.73
N LYS A 5 -1.23 2.88 -20.69
CA LYS A 5 -2.69 2.80 -20.82
C LYS A 5 -3.28 4.09 -21.36
N GLY A 6 -2.65 5.22 -21.04
CA GLY A 6 -2.99 6.55 -21.58
C GLY A 6 -2.36 6.86 -22.94
N GLY A 7 -1.68 5.90 -23.58
CA GLY A 7 -1.07 6.06 -24.90
C GLY A 7 0.32 6.71 -24.90
N LEU A 8 0.93 6.89 -23.73
CA LEU A 8 2.28 7.46 -23.61
C LEU A 8 3.33 6.34 -23.61
N HIS A 9 4.39 6.53 -24.37
CA HIS A 9 5.51 5.60 -24.56
C HIS A 9 6.82 6.16 -24.01
N ASP A 10 7.84 5.34 -23.97
CA ASP A 10 9.19 5.77 -23.59
C ASP A 10 9.66 6.89 -24.55
N GLY A 11 10.08 8.01 -24.00
CA GLY A 11 10.45 9.21 -24.73
C GLY A 11 9.39 10.33 -24.68
N ASP A 12 8.12 10.03 -24.43
CA ASP A 12 7.06 11.04 -24.29
C ASP A 12 7.09 11.75 -22.93
N TYR A 13 7.83 11.18 -21.97
CA TYR A 13 7.97 11.73 -20.62
C TYR A 13 9.36 11.48 -20.04
N ARG A 14 9.70 12.21 -18.99
CA ARG A 14 10.94 12.03 -18.23
C ARG A 14 10.61 11.61 -16.81
N PHE A 15 11.25 10.55 -16.34
CA PHE A 15 11.18 10.15 -14.94
C PHE A 15 12.15 10.96 -14.08
N LYS A 16 11.62 11.47 -12.96
CA LYS A 16 12.41 11.99 -11.85
C LYS A 16 12.19 11.08 -10.65
N GLU A 17 13.24 10.45 -10.16
CA GLU A 17 13.17 9.59 -8.99
C GLU A 17 13.06 10.45 -7.73
N ILE A 18 11.92 10.35 -7.02
CA ILE A 18 11.65 11.07 -5.78
C ILE A 18 11.14 10.07 -4.74
N ILE A 19 11.88 9.92 -3.65
CA ILE A 19 11.55 9.01 -2.56
C ILE A 19 10.62 9.72 -1.56
N GLY A 20 9.50 9.07 -1.23
CA GLY A 20 8.52 9.58 -0.26
C GLY A 20 7.36 10.35 -0.90
N SER A 21 6.16 10.19 -0.33
CA SER A 21 4.93 10.81 -0.84
C SER A 21 4.95 12.34 -0.65
N SER A 22 5.43 12.80 0.49
CA SER A 22 5.48 14.23 0.81
C SER A 22 6.42 15.00 -0.11
N GLN A 23 7.57 14.43 -0.50
CA GLN A 23 8.50 15.03 -1.45
C GLN A 23 7.91 15.08 -2.86
N ARG A 24 7.19 14.03 -3.28
CA ARG A 24 6.46 14.03 -4.55
C ARG A 24 5.34 15.05 -4.56
N ALA A 25 4.61 15.18 -3.45
CA ALA A 25 3.59 16.21 -3.29
C ALA A 25 4.18 17.64 -3.40
N ALA A 26 5.34 17.88 -2.79
CA ALA A 26 6.04 19.15 -2.91
C ALA A 26 6.48 19.45 -4.36
N CYS A 27 7.02 18.44 -5.08
CA CYS A 27 7.40 18.57 -6.48
C CYS A 27 6.21 18.95 -7.38
N LEU A 28 5.05 18.31 -7.16
CA LEU A 28 3.82 18.64 -7.88
C LEU A 28 3.32 20.05 -7.53
N ALA A 29 3.35 20.43 -6.24
CA ALA A 29 2.89 21.74 -5.79
C ALA A 29 3.73 22.89 -6.32
N SER A 30 5.04 22.70 -6.51
CA SER A 30 5.96 23.69 -7.06
C SER A 30 5.91 23.80 -8.59
N GLY A 31 5.22 22.89 -9.27
CA GLY A 31 5.22 22.81 -10.75
C GLY A 31 6.51 22.21 -11.33
N GLU A 32 7.39 21.68 -10.50
CA GLU A 32 8.61 20.99 -10.97
C GLU A 32 8.31 19.60 -11.54
N CYS A 33 7.19 18.99 -11.11
CA CYS A 33 6.66 17.75 -11.65
C CYS A 33 5.27 17.99 -12.22
N ASP A 34 5.00 17.50 -13.43
CA ASP A 34 3.68 17.56 -14.07
C ASP A 34 2.70 16.52 -13.50
N ALA A 35 3.22 15.36 -13.11
CA ALA A 35 2.43 14.27 -12.52
C ALA A 35 3.28 13.46 -11.54
N VAL A 36 2.67 13.00 -10.46
CA VAL A 36 3.32 12.19 -9.42
C VAL A 36 2.39 11.12 -8.86
N PRO A 37 2.90 9.96 -8.42
CA PRO A 37 2.12 9.03 -7.61
C PRO A 37 2.02 9.57 -6.17
N LEU A 38 0.81 9.69 -5.66
CA LEU A 38 0.52 10.09 -4.28
C LEU A 38 -0.15 8.96 -3.51
N SER A 39 0.12 8.91 -2.21
CA SER A 39 -0.62 8.10 -1.24
C SER A 39 -1.56 9.00 -0.42
N GLN A 40 -2.37 8.40 0.45
CA GLN A 40 -3.13 9.16 1.43
C GLN A 40 -2.21 9.71 2.53
N PRO A 41 -2.49 10.91 3.02
CA PRO A 41 -3.63 11.79 2.71
C PRO A 41 -3.39 12.76 1.54
N GLU A 42 -2.20 12.78 0.94
CA GLU A 42 -1.79 13.79 -0.04
C GLU A 42 -2.71 13.80 -1.26
N ASP A 43 -3.15 12.64 -1.77
CA ASP A 43 -4.07 12.56 -2.91
C ASP A 43 -5.40 13.27 -2.65
N VAL A 44 -5.97 13.11 -1.45
CA VAL A 44 -7.22 13.78 -1.04
C VAL A 44 -7.00 15.30 -0.92
N VAL A 45 -5.86 15.73 -0.34
CA VAL A 45 -5.52 17.13 -0.18
C VAL A 45 -5.34 17.80 -1.55
N PHE A 46 -4.63 17.14 -2.48
CA PHE A 46 -4.37 17.69 -3.79
C PHE A 46 -5.61 17.72 -4.68
N ALA A 47 -6.49 16.72 -4.58
CA ALA A 47 -7.78 16.75 -5.26
C ALA A 47 -8.61 17.99 -4.84
N ARG A 48 -8.62 18.35 -3.56
CA ARG A 48 -9.29 19.57 -3.06
C ARG A 48 -8.65 20.87 -3.54
N LYS A 49 -7.36 20.84 -3.89
CA LYS A 49 -6.66 21.98 -4.50
C LYS A 49 -6.85 22.09 -6.00
N GLY A 50 -7.69 21.23 -6.60
CA GLY A 50 -7.99 21.25 -8.02
C GLY A 50 -7.07 20.41 -8.89
N PHE A 51 -6.17 19.61 -8.31
CA PHE A 51 -5.38 18.65 -9.07
C PHE A 51 -6.25 17.47 -9.51
N VAL A 52 -5.98 16.96 -10.70
CA VAL A 52 -6.76 15.89 -11.33
C VAL A 52 -6.10 14.54 -11.08
N LYS A 53 -6.87 13.57 -10.63
CA LYS A 53 -6.43 12.17 -10.53
C LYS A 53 -6.43 11.56 -11.93
N LEU A 54 -5.28 11.16 -12.45
CA LEU A 54 -5.10 10.58 -13.79
C LEU A 54 -5.38 9.07 -13.82
N GLY A 55 -5.28 8.39 -12.70
CA GLY A 55 -5.54 6.96 -12.61
C GLY A 55 -5.22 6.39 -11.23
N ASP A 56 -5.50 5.11 -11.06
CA ASP A 56 -5.29 4.36 -9.82
C ASP A 56 -4.38 3.15 -10.06
N SER A 57 -3.55 2.80 -9.09
CA SER A 57 -2.70 1.61 -9.18
C SER A 57 -3.50 0.33 -9.39
N LEU A 58 -4.70 0.23 -8.83
CA LEU A 58 -5.59 -0.92 -8.98
C LEU A 58 -6.12 -1.10 -10.40
N GLU A 59 -6.13 -0.06 -11.22
CA GLU A 59 -6.52 -0.16 -12.63
C GLU A 59 -5.52 -0.96 -13.48
N VAL A 60 -4.28 -1.03 -13.05
CA VAL A 60 -3.20 -1.72 -13.77
C VAL A 60 -2.65 -2.92 -13.01
N VAL A 61 -2.86 -2.99 -11.71
CA VAL A 61 -2.50 -4.12 -10.84
C VAL A 61 -3.63 -4.38 -9.84
N PRO A 62 -4.74 -4.99 -10.28
CA PRO A 62 -5.94 -5.17 -9.44
C PRO A 62 -5.71 -5.92 -8.13
N ASN A 63 -4.74 -6.84 -8.14
CA ASN A 63 -4.40 -7.69 -6.99
C ASN A 63 -3.11 -7.27 -6.31
N LEU A 64 -2.75 -5.99 -6.35
CA LEU A 64 -1.50 -5.51 -5.77
C LEU A 64 -1.42 -5.85 -4.27
N GLN A 65 -0.35 -6.56 -3.86
CA GLN A 65 0.01 -6.61 -2.44
C GLN A 65 0.62 -5.25 -2.07
N PHE A 66 -0.16 -4.43 -1.39
CA PHE A 66 0.19 -3.02 -1.18
C PHE A 66 1.29 -2.83 -0.15
N ASN A 67 1.12 -3.39 1.04
CA ASN A 67 2.10 -3.30 2.13
C ASN A 67 2.42 -4.68 2.69
N VAL A 68 3.63 -4.81 3.22
CA VAL A 68 4.09 -6.02 3.91
C VAL A 68 4.87 -5.64 5.16
N ILE A 69 4.83 -6.51 6.17
CA ILE A 69 5.73 -6.46 7.31
C ILE A 69 6.94 -7.31 6.94
N ALA A 70 8.12 -6.73 6.95
CA ALA A 70 9.35 -7.41 6.64
C ALA A 70 10.26 -7.52 7.87
N ALA A 71 10.87 -8.69 8.05
CA ALA A 71 11.87 -8.93 9.07
C ALA A 71 13.07 -9.67 8.47
N ARG A 72 14.25 -9.50 9.04
CA ARG A 72 15.39 -10.33 8.67
C ARG A 72 15.11 -11.77 9.06
N ARG A 73 15.26 -12.70 8.11
CA ARG A 73 14.96 -14.12 8.28
C ARG A 73 15.69 -14.74 9.48
N SER A 74 16.97 -14.40 9.67
CA SER A 74 17.75 -14.89 10.82
C SER A 74 17.21 -14.39 12.16
N TRP A 75 16.76 -13.14 12.22
CA TRP A 75 16.14 -12.60 13.43
C TRP A 75 14.76 -13.23 13.70
N ALA A 76 13.92 -13.34 12.70
CA ALA A 76 12.61 -13.95 12.82
C ALA A 76 12.68 -15.41 13.28
N ALA A 77 13.67 -16.18 12.79
CA ALA A 77 13.88 -17.56 13.20
C ALA A 77 14.19 -17.73 14.70
N THR A 78 14.92 -16.77 15.28
CA THR A 78 15.26 -16.79 16.72
C THR A 78 14.24 -16.07 17.60
N HIS A 79 13.27 -15.36 17.00
CA HIS A 79 12.25 -14.58 17.69
C HIS A 79 10.83 -14.94 17.21
N ALA A 80 10.58 -16.23 16.96
CA ALA A 80 9.30 -16.71 16.43
C ALA A 80 8.09 -16.24 17.25
N ASN A 81 8.17 -16.32 18.59
CA ASN A 81 7.10 -15.86 19.47
C ASN A 81 6.79 -14.35 19.29
N ALA A 82 7.81 -13.52 19.07
CA ALA A 82 7.61 -12.09 18.81
C ALA A 82 6.93 -11.86 17.45
N MET A 83 7.30 -12.64 16.42
CA MET A 83 6.65 -12.57 15.12
C MET A 83 5.17 -12.97 15.19
N VAL A 84 4.85 -14.04 15.91
CA VAL A 84 3.46 -14.48 16.13
C VAL A 84 2.66 -13.44 16.91
N ALA A 85 3.24 -12.88 17.98
CA ALA A 85 2.61 -11.82 18.77
C ALA A 85 2.35 -10.56 17.91
N LEU A 86 3.31 -10.17 17.09
CA LEU A 86 3.16 -9.06 16.15
C LEU A 86 2.04 -9.32 15.13
N ALA A 87 2.01 -10.52 14.55
CA ALA A 87 0.94 -10.91 13.62
C ALA A 87 -0.44 -10.83 14.30
N ARG A 88 -0.59 -11.35 15.51
CA ARG A 88 -1.84 -11.24 16.29
C ARG A 88 -2.25 -9.81 16.58
N ALA A 89 -1.30 -8.94 16.94
CA ALA A 89 -1.57 -7.53 17.18
C ALA A 89 -2.07 -6.82 15.92
N PHE A 90 -1.44 -7.05 14.76
CA PHE A 90 -1.91 -6.52 13.49
C PHE A 90 -3.28 -7.08 13.10
N GLY A 91 -3.51 -8.38 13.26
CA GLY A 91 -4.82 -8.98 13.01
C GLY A 91 -5.93 -8.37 13.87
N ALA A 92 -5.66 -8.13 15.16
CA ALA A 92 -6.59 -7.43 16.05
C ALA A 92 -6.82 -5.99 15.60
N THR A 93 -5.75 -5.28 15.20
CA THR A 93 -5.84 -3.92 14.67
C THR A 93 -6.68 -3.85 13.40
N PHE A 94 -6.49 -4.74 12.43
CA PHE A 94 -7.31 -4.75 11.21
C PHE A 94 -8.80 -5.00 11.49
N ARG A 95 -9.12 -5.89 12.45
CA ARG A 95 -10.51 -6.09 12.87
C ARG A 95 -11.09 -4.84 13.52
N PHE A 96 -10.36 -4.20 14.42
CA PHE A 96 -10.76 -2.96 15.08
C PHE A 96 -11.02 -1.82 14.07
N LEU A 97 -10.12 -1.63 13.10
CA LEU A 97 -10.24 -0.61 12.07
C LEU A 97 -11.46 -0.82 11.16
N ARG A 98 -11.93 -2.07 11.01
CA ARG A 98 -13.10 -2.42 10.19
C ARG A 98 -14.40 -2.41 10.95
N ASP A 99 -14.38 -2.43 12.28
CA ASP A 99 -15.57 -2.48 13.10
C ASP A 99 -16.30 -1.12 13.07
N PRO A 100 -17.54 -1.07 12.59
CA PRO A 100 -18.33 0.17 12.59
C PRO A 100 -18.52 0.80 13.96
N ALA A 101 -18.50 0.01 15.04
CA ALA A 101 -18.61 0.50 16.41
C ALA A 101 -17.45 1.42 16.81
N HIS A 102 -16.27 1.19 16.24
CA HIS A 102 -15.05 1.97 16.52
C HIS A 102 -14.78 3.09 15.51
N ARG A 103 -15.66 3.30 14.53
CA ARG A 103 -15.44 4.25 13.43
C ARG A 103 -15.02 5.66 13.88
N ASN A 104 -15.66 6.21 14.90
CA ASN A 104 -15.33 7.56 15.38
C ASN A 104 -13.95 7.61 16.07
N GLU A 105 -13.59 6.56 16.77
CA GLU A 105 -12.27 6.42 17.41
C GLU A 105 -11.16 6.29 16.36
N VAL A 106 -11.39 5.46 15.35
CA VAL A 106 -10.47 5.27 14.21
C VAL A 106 -10.26 6.58 13.45
N VAL A 107 -11.34 7.31 13.14
CA VAL A 107 -11.24 8.62 12.47
C VAL A 107 -10.40 9.59 13.29
N ARG A 108 -10.61 9.64 14.61
CA ARG A 108 -9.82 10.48 15.51
C ARG A 108 -8.33 10.09 15.49
N ALA A 109 -8.03 8.79 15.59
CA ALA A 109 -6.66 8.30 15.53
C ALA A 109 -5.98 8.65 14.19
N ILE A 110 -6.70 8.58 13.06
CA ILE A 110 -6.17 9.00 11.75
C ILE A 110 -5.86 10.51 11.76
N VAL A 111 -6.78 11.35 12.25
CA VAL A 111 -6.57 12.79 12.37
C VAL A 111 -5.32 13.10 13.21
N GLU A 112 -5.20 12.48 14.38
CA GLU A 112 -4.09 12.69 15.30
C GLU A 112 -2.73 12.24 14.73
N THR A 113 -2.71 11.14 13.98
CA THR A 113 -1.46 10.56 13.46
C THR A 113 -1.03 11.14 12.12
N THR A 114 -1.98 11.58 11.27
CA THR A 114 -1.67 12.05 9.91
C THR A 114 -1.79 13.56 9.74
N GLY A 115 -2.41 14.26 10.70
CA GLY A 115 -2.76 15.68 10.56
C GLY A 115 -3.89 15.95 9.53
N ALA A 116 -4.53 14.92 8.99
CA ALA A 116 -5.65 15.06 8.08
C ALA A 116 -6.89 15.62 8.81
N ASP A 117 -7.74 16.36 8.12
CA ASP A 117 -9.05 16.70 8.67
C ASP A 117 -10.00 15.50 8.76
N ALA A 118 -11.06 15.61 9.54
CA ALA A 118 -11.98 14.50 9.77
C ALA A 118 -12.68 13.99 8.49
N THR A 119 -12.86 14.82 7.46
CA THR A 119 -13.45 14.41 6.19
C THR A 119 -12.45 13.59 5.38
N ALA A 120 -11.19 14.03 5.32
CA ALA A 120 -10.11 13.27 4.70
C ALA A 120 -9.88 11.96 5.45
N ALA A 121 -9.89 11.97 6.79
CA ALA A 121 -9.74 10.76 7.60
C ALA A 121 -10.84 9.72 7.31
N ARG A 122 -12.10 10.13 7.13
CA ARG A 122 -13.18 9.24 6.72
C ARG A 122 -12.98 8.68 5.31
N ALA A 123 -12.52 9.50 4.37
CA ALA A 123 -12.22 9.05 3.01
C ALA A 123 -11.07 8.03 2.98
N ILE A 124 -10.02 8.26 3.77
CA ILE A 124 -8.90 7.31 3.96
C ILE A 124 -9.42 5.99 4.51
N LEU A 125 -10.22 6.04 5.59
CA LEU A 125 -10.77 4.84 6.20
C LEU A 125 -11.61 4.04 5.21
N ALA A 126 -12.49 4.70 4.45
CA ALA A 126 -13.30 4.05 3.42
C ALA A 126 -12.43 3.38 2.36
N LEU A 127 -11.44 4.10 1.80
CA LEU A 127 -10.57 3.59 0.75
C LEU A 127 -9.77 2.35 1.19
N TYR A 128 -9.28 2.34 2.43
CA TYR A 128 -8.44 1.24 2.90
C TYR A 128 -9.22 0.04 3.44
N TYR A 129 -10.38 0.26 4.04
CA TYR A 129 -11.06 -0.74 4.87
C TYR A 129 -12.51 -1.03 4.46
N GLU A 130 -13.05 -0.41 3.40
CA GLU A 130 -14.37 -0.80 2.89
C GLU A 130 -14.38 -2.29 2.51
N PRO A 131 -15.48 -3.03 2.81
CA PRO A 131 -15.53 -4.48 2.63
C PRO A 131 -15.19 -4.96 1.22
N ASP A 132 -15.66 -4.21 0.21
CA ASP A 132 -15.60 -4.64 -1.20
C ASP A 132 -14.50 -3.96 -2.02
N ARG A 133 -13.88 -2.91 -1.49
CA ARG A 133 -12.88 -2.10 -2.22
C ARG A 133 -11.61 -1.82 -1.44
N GLY A 134 -11.58 -2.16 -0.17
CA GLY A 134 -10.44 -1.88 0.70
C GLY A 134 -9.20 -2.67 0.29
N VAL A 135 -8.07 -1.98 0.18
CA VAL A 135 -6.79 -2.58 -0.21
C VAL A 135 -6.06 -3.25 0.96
N MET A 136 -6.52 -3.02 2.19
CA MET A 136 -5.92 -3.63 3.37
C MET A 136 -6.52 -5.02 3.64
N PRO A 137 -5.73 -5.96 4.17
CA PRO A 137 -6.20 -7.29 4.50
C PRO A 137 -7.31 -7.25 5.56
N LYS A 138 -8.13 -8.30 5.61
CA LYS A 138 -9.21 -8.39 6.62
C LYS A 138 -8.66 -8.64 8.02
N GLN A 139 -7.65 -9.49 8.12
CA GLN A 139 -7.04 -9.90 9.39
C GLN A 139 -5.50 -9.97 9.35
N GLY A 140 -4.88 -9.55 8.24
CA GLY A 140 -3.43 -9.64 8.03
C GLY A 140 -3.01 -10.74 7.07
N GLU A 141 -3.98 -11.37 6.39
CA GLU A 141 -3.73 -12.36 5.35
C GLU A 141 -2.87 -11.78 4.22
N MET A 142 -2.02 -12.64 3.64
CA MET A 142 -1.15 -12.29 2.52
C MET A 142 -1.84 -12.60 1.19
N ASN A 143 -1.91 -11.63 0.30
CA ASN A 143 -2.36 -11.83 -1.07
C ASN A 143 -1.22 -12.38 -1.93
N MET A 144 -1.10 -13.70 -2.04
CA MET A 144 -0.02 -14.35 -2.79
C MET A 144 -0.04 -14.04 -4.28
N SER A 145 -1.23 -13.89 -4.88
CA SER A 145 -1.34 -13.47 -6.28
C SER A 145 -0.83 -12.03 -6.48
N GLY A 146 -1.05 -11.17 -5.49
CA GLY A 146 -0.51 -9.81 -5.45
C GLY A 146 1.01 -9.78 -5.30
N VAL A 147 1.57 -10.67 -4.47
CA VAL A 147 3.04 -10.82 -4.39
C VAL A 147 3.62 -11.28 -5.72
N ALA A 148 3.00 -12.26 -6.37
CA ALA A 148 3.43 -12.72 -7.70
C ALA A 148 3.37 -11.60 -8.74
N ALA A 149 2.32 -10.77 -8.72
CA ALA A 149 2.21 -9.60 -9.60
C ALA A 149 3.33 -8.59 -9.37
N VAL A 150 3.70 -8.33 -8.11
CA VAL A 150 4.84 -7.44 -7.77
C VAL A 150 6.16 -8.03 -8.28
N VAL A 151 6.38 -9.34 -8.14
CA VAL A 151 7.59 -10.01 -8.67
C VAL A 151 7.67 -9.86 -10.18
N ALA A 152 6.56 -10.08 -10.89
CA ALA A 152 6.48 -9.91 -12.35
C ALA A 152 6.78 -8.46 -12.77
N LEU A 153 6.21 -7.46 -12.07
CA LEU A 153 6.49 -6.05 -12.32
C LEU A 153 7.95 -5.69 -12.13
N LEU A 154 8.57 -6.19 -11.07
CA LEU A 154 10.00 -5.97 -10.81
C LEU A 154 10.87 -6.65 -11.86
N GLY A 155 10.46 -7.80 -12.38
CA GLY A 155 11.09 -8.45 -13.51
C GLY A 155 11.02 -7.60 -14.79
N THR A 156 9.83 -7.12 -15.13
CA THR A 156 9.62 -6.22 -16.29
C THR A 156 10.44 -4.93 -16.18
N ALA A 157 10.58 -4.40 -14.96
CA ALA A 157 11.39 -3.22 -14.68
C ALA A 157 12.90 -3.52 -14.60
N GLY A 158 13.35 -4.75 -14.86
CA GLY A 158 14.77 -5.15 -14.80
C GLY A 158 15.36 -5.16 -13.39
N ARG A 159 14.52 -5.10 -12.34
CA ARG A 159 14.96 -5.11 -10.93
C ARG A 159 15.21 -6.52 -10.39
N ILE A 160 14.59 -7.52 -10.99
CA ILE A 160 14.82 -8.94 -10.71
C ILE A 160 15.19 -9.61 -12.05
N PRO A 161 16.38 -10.23 -12.14
CA PRO A 161 16.78 -10.94 -13.38
C PRO A 161 15.99 -12.23 -13.57
N PRO A 162 15.77 -12.66 -14.81
CA PRO A 162 15.19 -13.97 -15.10
C PRO A 162 16.17 -15.12 -14.75
N PRO A 163 15.66 -16.34 -14.41
CA PRO A 163 14.25 -16.66 -14.26
C PRO A 163 13.67 -16.04 -12.99
N LEU A 164 12.43 -15.53 -13.07
CA LEU A 164 11.80 -14.90 -11.91
C LEU A 164 11.55 -15.95 -10.82
N PRO A 165 11.91 -15.63 -9.55
CA PRO A 165 11.65 -16.52 -8.44
C PRO A 165 10.15 -16.61 -8.14
N PRO A 166 9.64 -17.74 -7.61
CA PRO A 166 8.25 -17.84 -7.20
C PRO A 166 7.96 -16.92 -5.99
N ALA A 167 6.71 -16.49 -5.86
CA ALA A 167 6.26 -15.55 -4.80
C ALA A 167 6.55 -16.08 -3.39
N GLU A 168 6.44 -17.39 -3.19
CA GLU A 168 6.68 -18.10 -1.92
C GLU A 168 8.10 -17.89 -1.38
N ARG A 169 9.06 -17.59 -2.25
CA ARG A 169 10.44 -17.29 -1.82
C ARG A 169 10.53 -16.04 -0.95
N PHE A 170 9.61 -15.10 -1.14
CA PHE A 170 9.60 -13.79 -0.46
C PHE A 170 8.73 -13.76 0.79
N VAL A 171 7.93 -14.81 1.03
CA VAL A 171 6.94 -14.85 2.09
C VAL A 171 7.22 -16.00 3.04
N ASP A 172 7.00 -15.78 4.33
CA ASP A 172 7.01 -16.81 5.36
C ASP A 172 5.70 -16.76 6.14
N LEU A 173 4.77 -17.62 5.76
CA LEU A 173 3.41 -17.63 6.30
C LEU A 173 3.28 -18.34 7.66
N ARG A 174 4.34 -19.02 8.15
CA ARG A 174 4.27 -19.79 9.39
C ARG A 174 3.77 -18.97 10.58
N TYR A 175 4.24 -17.74 10.69
CA TYR A 175 3.85 -16.84 11.78
C TYR A 175 2.38 -16.40 11.71
N LEU A 176 1.83 -16.27 10.51
CA LEU A 176 0.40 -16.00 10.32
C LEU A 176 -0.46 -17.22 10.68
N HIS A 177 -0.05 -18.42 10.25
CA HIS A 177 -0.71 -19.68 10.63
C HIS A 177 -0.72 -19.89 12.15
N GLU A 178 0.42 -19.72 12.81
CA GLU A 178 0.53 -19.84 14.26
C GLU A 178 -0.25 -18.73 15.01
N ALA A 179 -0.45 -17.59 14.38
CA ALA A 179 -1.29 -16.51 14.89
C ALA A 179 -2.79 -16.75 14.69
N GLY A 180 -3.18 -17.73 13.87
CA GLY A 180 -4.59 -18.03 13.55
C GLY A 180 -5.22 -17.01 12.57
N LEU A 181 -4.42 -16.46 11.64
CA LEU A 181 -4.83 -15.38 10.73
C LEU A 181 -4.95 -15.81 9.26
N GLN A 182 -5.00 -17.10 8.99
CA GLN A 182 -5.19 -17.67 7.65
C GLN A 182 -6.30 -18.71 7.65
#